data_f6e2452a2f96c061f74b211f8a4db2b9
#
_entry.id   f6e2452a2f96c061f74b211f8a4db2b9
#
_cell.length_a   1.000
_cell.length_b   1.000
_cell.length_c   1.000
_cell.angle_alpha   90.00
_cell.angle_beta   90.00
_cell.angle_gamma   90.00
#
_symmetry.space_group_name_H-M   'P 1'
#
loop_
_entity.id
_entity.type
_entity.pdbx_description
1 polymer ?
#
loop_
_entity_poly.entity_id
_entity_poly.type
_entity_poly.pdbx_seq_one_letter_code
_entity_poly.pdbx_strand_id
1 'polypeptide(L)'
;GDVYKRQNLGFPFYAKLSSDDAKAVSFQNDVKSINHARSGRKIQAVGNHIGSYKAGLSLFGVIPCGSLTIDVVPETKVMPAGNAVGIYLESDGIMVLGTSDVQGNDGFMYHPAKNIINAGDYLLAINETSVQNIQQVTSLLQKNGSKTVTLKIRRNNKDLQIKLNPIATKDGSYSLGIWLREDTEGIGTMTCVLENNTFAALGHGITDVDTGLLIELNNGGLYLSLIHI
;
A
#
# COMPACT_ATOMS: atom_id res chain seq x y z
N GLY A 1 -12.39 -22.37 -5.47
CA GLY A 1 -13.42 -21.88 -6.38
C GLY A 1 -12.82 -20.87 -7.35
N ASP A 2 -12.91 -21.17 -8.64
CA ASP A 2 -12.34 -20.35 -9.72
C ASP A 2 -12.96 -18.94 -9.74
N VAL A 3 -12.17 -17.93 -9.42
CA VAL A 3 -12.59 -16.53 -9.60
C VAL A 3 -12.36 -16.13 -11.05
N TYR A 4 -13.32 -16.44 -11.91
CA TYR A 4 -13.29 -15.95 -13.29
C TYR A 4 -13.77 -14.49 -13.34
N LYS A 5 -12.87 -13.56 -13.67
CA LYS A 5 -13.25 -12.22 -14.10
C LYS A 5 -13.92 -12.31 -15.48
N ARG A 6 -15.26 -12.30 -15.54
CA ARG A 6 -16.00 -12.16 -16.79
C ARG A 6 -15.90 -10.72 -17.26
N GLN A 7 -15.01 -10.44 -18.20
CA GLN A 7 -15.13 -9.24 -19.01
C GLN A 7 -15.93 -9.59 -20.29
N ASN A 8 -17.17 -9.15 -20.34
CA ASN A 8 -17.97 -9.20 -21.56
C ASN A 8 -17.55 -8.02 -22.45
N LEU A 9 -16.54 -8.23 -23.26
CA LEU A 9 -16.19 -7.29 -24.33
C LEU A 9 -17.14 -7.56 -25.49
N GLY A 10 -18.02 -6.60 -25.80
CA GLY A 10 -19.04 -6.72 -26.87
C GLY A 10 -18.48 -6.84 -28.30
N PHE A 11 -17.17 -6.76 -28.49
CA PHE A 11 -16.48 -6.87 -29.77
C PHE A 11 -15.78 -8.22 -29.94
N PRO A 12 -15.69 -8.79 -31.16
CA PRO A 12 -15.06 -10.06 -31.42
C PRO A 12 -13.53 -9.94 -31.42
N PHE A 13 -12.93 -10.06 -30.25
CA PHE A 13 -11.49 -10.18 -30.09
C PHE A 13 -11.04 -11.62 -30.30
N TYR A 14 -9.89 -11.79 -30.94
CA TYR A 14 -9.23 -13.06 -31.15
C TYR A 14 -7.88 -13.03 -30.44
N ALA A 15 -7.58 -14.04 -29.64
CA ALA A 15 -6.27 -14.25 -29.07
C ALA A 15 -5.56 -15.37 -29.85
N LYS A 16 -4.31 -15.15 -30.23
CA LYS A 16 -3.48 -16.10 -30.97
C LYS A 16 -2.15 -16.25 -30.27
N LEU A 17 -1.77 -17.48 -29.98
CA LEU A 17 -0.42 -17.84 -29.50
C LEU A 17 0.53 -18.00 -30.69
N SER A 18 1.83 -17.76 -30.46
CA SER A 18 2.88 -18.15 -31.41
C SER A 18 2.90 -19.69 -31.61
N SER A 19 3.51 -20.17 -32.69
CA SER A 19 3.59 -21.61 -32.94
C SER A 19 4.36 -22.37 -31.85
N ASP A 20 5.34 -21.73 -31.25
CA ASP A 20 6.17 -22.34 -30.20
C ASP A 20 5.44 -22.31 -28.85
N ASP A 21 4.72 -21.25 -28.55
CA ASP A 21 3.92 -21.11 -27.34
C ASP A 21 2.66 -21.98 -27.35
N ALA A 22 2.15 -22.34 -28.50
CA ALA A 22 0.98 -23.21 -28.67
C ALA A 22 1.18 -24.63 -28.15
N LYS A 23 2.43 -25.08 -27.98
CA LYS A 23 2.76 -26.36 -27.33
C LYS A 23 2.67 -26.27 -25.80
N ALA A 24 2.95 -25.09 -25.27
CA ALA A 24 3.01 -24.85 -23.84
C ALA A 24 1.64 -24.41 -23.28
N VAL A 25 0.85 -23.69 -24.05
CA VAL A 25 -0.51 -23.24 -23.69
C VAL A 25 -1.45 -23.55 -24.83
N SER A 26 -2.61 -24.13 -24.53
CA SER A 26 -3.67 -24.37 -25.52
C SER A 26 -4.97 -23.73 -25.07
N PHE A 27 -5.75 -23.21 -26.04
CA PHE A 27 -7.10 -22.74 -25.79
C PHE A 27 -8.11 -23.84 -26.06
N GLN A 28 -8.90 -24.18 -25.07
CA GLN A 28 -10.04 -25.08 -25.25
C GLN A 28 -11.27 -24.26 -25.65
N ASN A 29 -11.67 -24.39 -26.89
CA ASN A 29 -12.92 -23.89 -27.42
C ASN A 29 -13.79 -25.07 -27.89
N ASP A 30 -15.10 -24.91 -27.90
CA ASP A 30 -16.02 -25.88 -28.52
C ASP A 30 -15.79 -26.11 -30.02
N VAL A 31 -14.81 -25.46 -30.62
CA VAL A 31 -14.44 -25.58 -32.03
C VAL A 31 -12.94 -25.86 -32.14
N LYS A 32 -12.58 -26.85 -32.94
CA LYS A 32 -11.26 -27.48 -33.20
C LYS A 32 -10.06 -26.57 -33.49
N SER A 33 -9.88 -25.46 -32.85
CA SER A 33 -8.73 -24.60 -33.05
C SER A 33 -7.92 -24.44 -31.75
N ILE A 34 -6.79 -25.10 -31.71
CA ILE A 34 -5.90 -25.13 -30.54
C ILE A 34 -5.22 -23.79 -30.27
N ASN A 35 -5.12 -22.91 -31.27
CA ASN A 35 -4.27 -21.72 -31.22
C ASN A 35 -5.05 -20.39 -31.23
N HIS A 36 -6.39 -20.42 -31.29
CA HIS A 36 -7.22 -19.24 -31.42
C HIS A 36 -8.39 -19.27 -30.42
N ALA A 37 -8.61 -18.17 -29.78
CA ALA A 37 -9.77 -17.98 -28.92
C ALA A 37 -10.56 -16.71 -29.37
N ARG A 38 -11.88 -16.79 -29.41
CA ARG A 38 -12.76 -15.68 -29.78
C ARG A 38 -13.51 -15.18 -28.55
N SER A 39 -13.55 -13.86 -28.36
CA SER A 39 -14.35 -13.25 -27.31
C SER A 39 -15.86 -13.45 -27.54
N GLY A 40 -16.63 -13.42 -26.46
CA GLY A 40 -18.08 -13.69 -26.47
C GLY A 40 -18.44 -15.12 -26.07
N ARG A 41 -17.49 -16.02 -25.94
CA ARG A 41 -17.62 -17.34 -25.34
C ARG A 41 -16.62 -17.53 -24.21
N LYS A 42 -16.87 -18.48 -23.31
CA LYS A 42 -15.92 -18.87 -22.27
C LYS A 42 -14.67 -19.45 -22.93
N ILE A 43 -13.52 -18.76 -22.79
CA ILE A 43 -12.24 -19.23 -23.26
C ILE A 43 -11.58 -19.90 -22.06
N GLN A 44 -11.16 -21.15 -22.22
CA GLN A 44 -10.39 -21.89 -21.25
C GLN A 44 -8.98 -22.07 -21.79
N ALA A 45 -7.98 -21.54 -21.09
CA ALA A 45 -6.58 -21.79 -21.38
C ALA A 45 -6.11 -22.97 -20.53
N VAL A 46 -5.39 -23.90 -21.14
CA VAL A 46 -4.76 -25.04 -20.47
C VAL A 46 -3.26 -24.91 -20.64
N GLY A 47 -2.54 -24.78 -19.54
CA GLY A 47 -1.07 -24.74 -19.52
C GLY A 47 -0.48 -26.13 -19.43
N ASN A 48 0.44 -26.46 -20.34
CA ASN A 48 1.16 -27.73 -20.37
C ASN A 48 2.59 -27.60 -19.84
N HIS A 49 3.17 -26.41 -19.93
CA HIS A 49 4.51 -26.11 -19.42
C HIS A 49 4.51 -24.80 -18.65
N ILE A 50 5.23 -24.79 -17.51
CA ILE A 50 5.40 -23.60 -16.67
C ILE A 50 6.17 -22.53 -17.44
N GLY A 51 5.69 -21.28 -17.40
CA GLY A 51 6.34 -20.16 -18.07
C GLY A 51 5.38 -19.01 -18.34
N SER A 52 5.92 -17.94 -18.91
CA SER A 52 5.16 -16.73 -19.29
C SER A 52 5.08 -16.68 -20.82
N TYR A 53 3.88 -16.65 -21.34
CA TYR A 53 3.58 -16.75 -22.78
C TYR A 53 2.83 -15.52 -23.26
N LYS A 54 3.13 -15.04 -24.46
CA LYS A 54 2.42 -13.90 -25.06
C LYS A 54 1.44 -14.36 -26.12
N ALA A 55 0.18 -13.98 -25.95
CA ALA A 55 -0.84 -14.14 -26.98
C ALA A 55 -1.12 -12.78 -27.65
N GLY A 56 -0.97 -12.69 -28.96
CA GLY A 56 -1.35 -11.51 -29.72
C GLY A 56 -2.88 -11.38 -29.77
N LEU A 57 -3.37 -10.17 -29.51
CA LEU A 57 -4.79 -9.83 -29.62
C LEU A 57 -5.07 -9.14 -30.94
N SER A 58 -6.11 -9.57 -31.62
CA SER A 58 -6.60 -8.94 -32.85
C SER A 58 -8.09 -8.71 -32.80
N LEU A 59 -8.53 -7.61 -33.37
CA LEU A 59 -9.93 -7.29 -33.62
C LEU A 59 -10.34 -7.91 -34.98
N PHE A 60 -11.46 -8.61 -35.00
CA PHE A 60 -11.93 -9.36 -36.16
C PHE A 60 -10.94 -10.40 -36.72
N GLY A 61 -9.90 -10.76 -35.97
CA GLY A 61 -8.86 -11.70 -36.38
C GLY A 61 -7.80 -11.13 -37.32
N VAL A 62 -7.89 -9.86 -37.71
CA VAL A 62 -7.00 -9.22 -38.72
C VAL A 62 -6.30 -7.97 -38.21
N ILE A 63 -6.93 -7.17 -37.38
CA ILE A 63 -6.38 -5.90 -36.90
C ILE A 63 -5.70 -6.13 -35.56
N PRO A 64 -4.36 -6.04 -35.45
CA PRO A 64 -3.67 -6.19 -34.20
C PRO A 64 -4.07 -5.06 -33.24
N CYS A 65 -4.45 -5.39 -32.00
CA CYS A 65 -4.91 -4.43 -31.00
C CYS A 65 -4.20 -4.54 -29.64
N GLY A 66 -3.19 -5.43 -29.53
CA GLY A 66 -2.41 -5.59 -28.32
C GLY A 66 -1.91 -7.00 -28.07
N SER A 67 -1.49 -7.29 -26.85
CA SER A 67 -1.08 -8.62 -26.41
C SER A 67 -1.58 -8.92 -25.01
N LEU A 68 -1.80 -10.19 -24.71
CA LEU A 68 -2.11 -10.74 -23.40
C LEU A 68 -0.93 -11.59 -22.95
N THR A 69 -0.50 -11.42 -21.71
CA THR A 69 0.46 -12.33 -21.06
C THR A 69 -0.32 -13.43 -20.32
N ILE A 70 0.09 -14.67 -20.51
CA ILE A 70 -0.46 -15.86 -19.85
C ILE A 70 0.67 -16.50 -19.05
N ASP A 71 0.54 -16.46 -17.74
CA ASP A 71 1.50 -17.08 -16.83
C ASP A 71 0.97 -18.47 -16.43
N VAL A 72 1.71 -19.50 -16.82
CA VAL A 72 1.46 -20.87 -16.37
C VAL A 72 2.34 -21.13 -15.17
N VAL A 73 1.72 -21.27 -14.01
CA VAL A 73 2.38 -21.48 -12.72
C VAL A 73 2.20 -22.94 -12.27
N PRO A 74 3.11 -23.47 -11.42
CA PRO A 74 2.94 -24.79 -10.87
C PRO A 74 1.69 -24.85 -9.99
N GLU A 75 1.06 -26.01 -9.93
CA GLU A 75 -0.02 -26.25 -8.98
C GLU A 75 0.53 -26.10 -7.57
N THR A 76 -0.12 -25.25 -6.79
CA THR A 76 0.23 -25.02 -5.39
C THR A 76 -0.89 -25.52 -4.50
N LYS A 77 -0.57 -26.48 -3.64
CA LYS A 77 -1.51 -26.96 -2.63
C LYS A 77 -1.50 -26.00 -1.44
N VAL A 78 -2.68 -25.67 -0.98
CA VAL A 78 -2.86 -24.78 0.15
C VAL A 78 -3.86 -25.37 1.14
N MET A 79 -3.64 -25.12 2.41
CA MET A 79 -4.58 -25.40 3.47
C MET A 79 -5.44 -24.15 3.69
N PRO A 80 -6.76 -24.19 3.48
CA PRO A 80 -7.62 -23.05 3.78
C PRO A 80 -7.48 -22.69 5.26
N ALA A 81 -7.41 -21.39 5.54
CA ALA A 81 -7.41 -20.83 6.88
C ALA A 81 -8.71 -20.01 7.09
N GLY A 82 -8.67 -19.00 7.87
CA GLY A 82 -9.81 -18.14 8.24
C GLY A 82 -9.56 -17.49 9.59
N ASN A 83 -8.35 -17.68 10.09
CA ASN A 83 -7.93 -17.14 11.38
C ASN A 83 -7.79 -15.63 11.28
N ALA A 84 -8.34 -14.92 12.26
CA ALA A 84 -8.06 -13.51 12.44
C ALA A 84 -6.60 -13.32 12.85
N VAL A 85 -5.96 -12.30 12.27
CA VAL A 85 -4.58 -11.91 12.56
C VAL A 85 -4.56 -10.42 12.91
N GLY A 86 -3.73 -10.05 13.88
CA GLY A 86 -3.37 -8.66 14.14
C GLY A 86 -2.33 -8.21 13.14
N ILE A 87 -2.45 -6.99 12.67
CA ILE A 87 -1.53 -6.35 11.74
C ILE A 87 -0.98 -5.10 12.42
N TYR A 88 0.33 -4.95 12.46
CA TYR A 88 0.93 -3.66 12.77
C TYR A 88 1.66 -3.15 11.53
N LEU A 89 1.63 -1.84 11.35
CA LEU A 89 2.14 -1.17 10.18
C LEU A 89 3.06 -0.03 10.61
N GLU A 90 4.25 -0.02 10.06
CA GLU A 90 5.24 1.02 10.30
C GLU A 90 5.35 1.91 9.05
N SER A 91 5.17 3.20 9.24
CA SER A 91 5.42 4.20 8.20
C SER A 91 6.87 4.70 8.27
N ASP A 92 7.35 5.25 7.15
CA ASP A 92 8.66 5.93 7.13
C ASP A 92 8.49 7.35 7.68
N GLY A 93 8.59 7.49 9.00
CA GLY A 93 8.34 8.72 9.74
C GLY A 93 7.00 8.72 10.47
N ILE A 94 6.73 9.80 11.19
CA ILE A 94 5.53 9.97 12.02
C ILE A 94 4.48 10.75 11.24
N MET A 95 3.28 10.18 11.07
CA MET A 95 2.22 10.79 10.30
C MET A 95 1.66 12.04 11.00
N VAL A 96 1.47 13.11 10.26
CA VAL A 96 0.81 14.33 10.71
C VAL A 96 -0.69 14.22 10.44
N LEU A 97 -1.50 14.28 11.49
CA LEU A 97 -2.96 14.30 11.40
C LEU A 97 -3.51 15.70 11.14
N GLY A 98 -2.77 16.71 11.58
CA GLY A 98 -3.18 18.11 11.44
C GLY A 98 -2.40 19.04 12.34
N THR A 99 -2.85 20.29 12.43
CA THR A 99 -2.24 21.31 13.28
C THR A 99 -3.26 21.84 14.28
N SER A 100 -2.77 22.35 15.43
CA SER A 100 -3.57 22.98 16.47
C SER A 100 -2.94 24.26 16.96
N ASP A 101 -3.73 25.04 17.66
CA ASP A 101 -3.25 26.19 18.39
C ASP A 101 -2.51 25.76 19.66
N VAL A 102 -1.54 26.54 20.08
CA VAL A 102 -0.73 26.30 21.27
C VAL A 102 -0.85 27.50 22.20
N GLN A 103 -1.30 27.27 23.46
CA GLN A 103 -1.28 28.31 24.47
C GLN A 103 0.13 28.45 25.06
N GLY A 104 0.73 29.60 24.87
CA GLY A 104 2.03 29.93 25.43
C GLY A 104 2.00 30.10 26.96
N ASN A 105 3.18 30.03 27.58
CA ASN A 105 3.35 30.29 29.01
C ASN A 105 3.02 31.75 29.40
N ASP A 106 3.02 32.65 28.43
CA ASP A 106 2.59 34.03 28.54
C ASP A 106 1.06 34.21 28.47
N GLY A 107 0.33 33.12 28.19
CA GLY A 107 -1.13 33.10 28.08
C GLY A 107 -1.70 33.41 26.71
N PHE A 108 -0.87 33.81 25.74
CA PHE A 108 -1.31 34.03 24.35
C PHE A 108 -1.47 32.72 23.57
N MET A 109 -2.31 32.80 22.53
CA MET A 109 -2.49 31.68 21.58
C MET A 109 -1.59 31.88 20.40
N TYR A 110 -0.86 30.82 20.03
CA TYR A 110 0.09 30.77 18.93
C TYR A 110 -0.32 29.70 17.91
N HIS A 111 0.06 29.90 16.66
CA HIS A 111 -0.26 28.99 15.54
C HIS A 111 1.01 28.60 14.76
N PRO A 112 2.01 27.96 15.38
CA PRO A 112 3.35 27.82 14.81
C PRO A 112 3.39 27.00 13.53
N ALA A 113 2.53 26.00 13.37
CA ALA A 113 2.50 25.11 12.21
C ALA A 113 1.40 25.41 11.19
N LYS A 114 0.49 26.35 11.51
CA LYS A 114 -0.70 26.64 10.69
C LYS A 114 -0.33 27.09 9.29
N ASN A 115 -0.96 26.48 8.26
CA ASN A 115 -0.72 26.74 6.84
C ASN A 115 0.73 26.41 6.36
N ILE A 116 1.52 25.77 7.20
CA ILE A 116 2.92 25.38 6.89
C ILE A 116 3.01 23.86 6.84
N ILE A 117 2.47 23.19 7.85
CA ILE A 117 2.37 21.73 7.96
C ILE A 117 0.95 21.31 7.60
N ASN A 118 0.81 20.23 6.86
CA ASN A 118 -0.47 19.72 6.39
C ASN A 118 -0.76 18.33 6.96
N ALA A 119 -2.03 18.00 7.09
CA ALA A 119 -2.43 16.60 7.30
C ALA A 119 -1.93 15.74 6.16
N GLY A 120 -1.40 14.55 6.49
CA GLY A 120 -0.78 13.63 5.53
C GLY A 120 0.71 13.89 5.26
N ASP A 121 1.33 14.91 5.87
CA ASP A 121 2.78 15.00 5.91
C ASP A 121 3.34 13.88 6.82
N TYR A 122 4.57 13.44 6.56
CA TYR A 122 5.32 12.56 7.45
C TYR A 122 6.53 13.29 8.03
N LEU A 123 6.62 13.37 9.35
CA LEU A 123 7.78 13.94 10.04
C LEU A 123 8.90 12.91 10.09
N LEU A 124 10.00 13.19 9.41
CA LEU A 124 11.15 12.28 9.26
C LEU A 124 12.28 12.62 10.23
N ALA A 125 12.53 13.91 10.47
CA ALA A 125 13.62 14.34 11.33
C ALA A 125 13.37 15.75 11.91
N ILE A 126 14.03 16.02 13.03
CA ILE A 126 14.14 17.35 13.68
C ILE A 126 15.63 17.67 13.84
N ASN A 127 16.09 18.81 13.31
CA ASN A 127 17.49 19.22 13.36
C ASN A 127 18.45 18.08 12.96
N GLU A 128 18.17 17.43 11.80
CA GLU A 128 18.95 16.30 11.25
C GLU A 128 18.88 14.98 12.05
N THR A 129 18.25 14.98 13.22
CA THR A 129 18.02 13.76 13.99
C THR A 129 16.73 13.10 13.53
N SER A 130 16.82 11.87 13.00
CA SER A 130 15.65 11.08 12.62
C SER A 130 14.73 10.80 13.80
N VAL A 131 13.43 10.84 13.57
CA VAL A 131 12.39 10.54 14.55
C VAL A 131 11.50 9.41 14.06
N GLN A 132 11.18 8.48 14.96
CA GLN A 132 10.34 7.31 14.70
C GLN A 132 9.15 7.23 15.67
N ASN A 133 9.17 8.01 16.74
CA ASN A 133 8.10 8.03 17.74
C ASN A 133 7.94 9.42 18.36
N ILE A 134 6.76 9.66 18.94
CA ILE A 134 6.38 10.95 19.56
C ILE A 134 7.29 11.28 20.76
N GLN A 135 7.77 10.27 21.47
CA GLN A 135 8.68 10.46 22.58
C GLN A 135 9.99 11.12 22.16
N GLN A 136 10.56 10.69 21.02
CA GLN A 136 11.77 11.30 20.44
C GLN A 136 11.49 12.75 20.01
N VAL A 137 10.35 13.03 19.39
CA VAL A 137 9.93 14.40 19.03
C VAL A 137 9.88 15.29 20.26
N THR A 138 9.17 14.86 21.30
CA THR A 138 9.04 15.61 22.56
C THR A 138 10.39 15.88 23.22
N SER A 139 11.26 14.85 23.27
CA SER A 139 12.60 14.98 23.86
C SER A 139 13.50 15.95 23.09
N LEU A 140 13.43 15.93 21.76
CA LEU A 140 14.19 16.85 20.90
C LEU A 140 13.71 18.28 21.04
N LEU A 141 12.40 18.51 21.10
CA LEU A 141 11.82 19.84 21.33
C LEU A 141 12.21 20.36 22.70
N GLN A 142 12.14 19.53 23.74
CA GLN A 142 12.53 19.90 25.10
C GLN A 142 14.02 20.29 25.18
N LYS A 143 14.89 19.52 24.54
CA LYS A 143 16.33 19.82 24.47
C LYS A 143 16.63 21.11 23.69
N ASN A 144 15.86 21.39 22.65
CA ASN A 144 16.05 22.56 21.79
C ASN A 144 15.53 23.85 22.44
N GLY A 145 14.50 23.76 23.29
CA GLY A 145 13.81 24.89 23.88
C GLY A 145 13.06 25.73 22.84
N SER A 146 13.01 27.03 23.04
CA SER A 146 12.35 27.98 22.12
C SER A 146 13.14 28.30 20.85
N LYS A 147 14.32 27.67 20.64
CA LYS A 147 15.10 27.93 19.43
C LYS A 147 14.40 27.33 18.22
N THR A 148 14.56 27.99 17.06
CA THR A 148 14.06 27.48 15.78
C THR A 148 14.53 26.04 15.53
N VAL A 149 13.62 25.17 15.16
CA VAL A 149 13.90 23.80 14.72
C VAL A 149 13.70 23.72 13.21
N THR A 150 14.52 22.89 12.57
CA THR A 150 14.35 22.50 11.17
C THR A 150 13.70 21.12 11.13
N LEU A 151 12.48 21.04 10.64
CA LEU A 151 11.78 19.79 10.41
C LEU A 151 12.08 19.28 9.00
N LYS A 152 12.45 18.02 8.87
CA LYS A 152 12.45 17.31 7.61
C LYS A 152 11.12 16.56 7.52
N ILE A 153 10.31 16.91 6.53
CA ILE A 153 9.02 16.26 6.31
C ILE A 153 8.98 15.66 4.90
N ARG A 154 8.14 14.64 4.69
CA ARG A 154 7.75 14.15 3.38
C ARG A 154 6.32 14.58 3.08
N ARG A 155 6.12 15.19 1.92
CA ARG A 155 4.83 15.62 1.38
C ARG A 155 4.74 15.23 -0.09
N ASN A 156 3.74 14.41 -0.46
CA ASN A 156 3.56 13.94 -1.85
C ASN A 156 4.86 13.34 -2.44
N ASN A 157 5.51 12.43 -1.70
CA ASN A 157 6.77 11.77 -2.04
C ASN A 157 7.97 12.73 -2.25
N LYS A 158 7.90 13.95 -1.71
CA LYS A 158 8.99 14.93 -1.76
C LYS A 158 9.42 15.31 -0.35
N ASP A 159 10.72 15.23 -0.10
CA ASP A 159 11.30 15.68 1.16
C ASP A 159 11.43 17.21 1.15
N LEU A 160 10.93 17.85 2.20
CA LEU A 160 10.95 19.29 2.41
C LEU A 160 11.62 19.61 3.75
N GLN A 161 12.29 20.74 3.82
CA GLN A 161 12.82 21.29 5.07
C GLN A 161 12.01 22.53 5.47
N ILE A 162 11.47 22.52 6.68
CA ILE A 162 10.62 23.56 7.21
C ILE A 162 11.17 24.03 8.55
N LYS A 163 11.28 25.34 8.73
CA LYS A 163 11.72 25.95 9.98
C LYS A 163 10.52 26.43 10.79
N LEU A 164 10.43 25.98 12.04
CA LEU A 164 9.38 26.39 12.98
C LEU A 164 10.00 26.78 14.33
N ASN A 165 9.28 27.62 15.06
CA ASN A 165 9.65 28.02 16.42
C ASN A 165 8.75 27.26 17.41
N PRO A 166 9.27 26.38 18.27
CA PRO A 166 8.50 25.76 19.31
C PRO A 166 8.01 26.80 20.32
N ILE A 167 6.79 26.64 20.80
CA ILE A 167 6.16 27.51 21.79
C ILE A 167 6.33 26.86 23.17
N ALA A 168 6.87 27.62 24.11
CA ALA A 168 6.92 27.22 25.51
C ALA A 168 5.51 27.25 26.11
N THR A 169 5.05 26.16 26.67
CA THR A 169 3.73 25.97 27.26
C THR A 169 3.75 26.16 28.77
N LYS A 170 2.58 26.30 29.41
CA LYS A 170 2.48 26.57 30.87
C LYS A 170 3.04 25.43 31.74
N ASP A 171 3.00 24.21 31.25
CA ASP A 171 3.55 23.00 31.91
C ASP A 171 5.08 22.86 31.79
N GLY A 172 5.73 23.83 31.13
CA GLY A 172 7.19 23.80 30.90
C GLY A 172 7.63 22.96 29.73
N SER A 173 6.71 22.46 28.92
CA SER A 173 7.01 21.75 27.69
C SER A 173 7.16 22.70 26.49
N TYR A 174 7.56 22.15 25.34
CA TYR A 174 7.64 22.88 24.08
C TYR A 174 6.79 22.17 23.02
N SER A 175 5.94 22.92 22.32
CA SER A 175 5.01 22.40 21.32
C SER A 175 5.14 23.12 19.99
N LEU A 176 4.94 22.38 18.91
CA LEU A 176 4.84 22.88 17.55
C LEU A 176 3.37 23.02 17.08
N GLY A 177 2.40 22.57 17.90
CA GLY A 177 1.00 22.55 17.51
C GLY A 177 0.74 21.60 16.35
N ILE A 178 1.34 20.41 16.37
CA ILE A 178 1.18 19.37 15.36
C ILE A 178 0.62 18.13 16.03
N TRP A 179 -0.44 17.56 15.46
CA TRP A 179 -0.98 16.26 15.87
C TRP A 179 -0.26 15.16 15.11
N LEU A 180 0.29 14.21 15.83
CA LEU A 180 1.13 13.13 15.31
C LEU A 180 0.53 11.76 15.62
N ARG A 181 0.69 10.81 14.70
CA ARG A 181 0.39 9.38 14.88
C ARG A 181 1.60 8.56 14.47
N GLU A 182 2.02 7.66 15.35
CA GLU A 182 3.19 6.79 15.13
C GLU A 182 2.82 5.58 14.29
N ASP A 183 2.05 4.67 14.86
CA ASP A 183 1.76 3.36 14.30
C ASP A 183 0.28 3.23 13.95
N THR A 184 0.02 2.35 13.01
CA THR A 184 -1.35 1.94 12.67
C THR A 184 -1.46 0.44 12.87
N GLU A 185 -2.43 0.05 13.66
CA GLU A 185 -2.78 -1.35 13.88
C GLU A 185 -4.09 -1.69 13.19
N GLY A 186 -4.23 -2.95 12.81
CA GLY A 186 -5.41 -3.43 12.13
C GLY A 186 -5.66 -4.90 12.40
N ILE A 187 -6.79 -5.37 11.89
CA ILE A 187 -7.16 -6.78 11.91
C ILE A 187 -7.27 -7.26 10.47
N GLY A 188 -6.67 -8.41 10.20
CA GLY A 188 -6.76 -9.09 8.93
C GLY A 188 -7.26 -10.52 9.08
N THR A 189 -7.37 -11.22 7.94
CA THR A 189 -7.71 -12.63 7.90
C THR A 189 -6.68 -13.40 7.09
N MET A 190 -6.08 -14.41 7.70
CA MET A 190 -5.23 -15.35 6.97
C MET A 190 -6.10 -16.16 6.02
N THR A 191 -5.80 -16.11 4.72
CA THR A 191 -6.60 -16.80 3.69
C THR A 191 -6.23 -18.28 3.60
N CYS A 192 -4.94 -18.57 3.54
CA CYS A 192 -4.45 -19.94 3.45
C CYS A 192 -2.99 -20.07 3.92
N VAL A 193 -2.59 -21.29 4.20
CA VAL A 193 -1.20 -21.68 4.51
C VAL A 193 -0.71 -22.59 3.41
N LEU A 194 0.54 -22.38 2.96
CA LEU A 194 1.21 -23.18 1.95
C LEU A 194 2.02 -24.33 2.59
N GLU A 195 2.41 -25.31 1.81
CA GLU A 195 3.18 -26.48 2.30
C GLU A 195 4.55 -26.13 2.92
N ASN A 196 5.12 -24.98 2.54
CA ASN A 196 6.38 -24.48 3.10
C ASN A 196 6.22 -23.64 4.39
N ASN A 197 5.06 -23.70 5.03
CA ASN A 197 4.67 -22.91 6.21
C ASN A 197 4.64 -21.41 5.99
N THR A 198 4.64 -20.93 4.75
CA THR A 198 4.26 -19.55 4.47
C THR A 198 2.75 -19.44 4.40
N PHE A 199 2.24 -18.23 4.58
CA PHE A 199 0.80 -17.98 4.46
C PHE A 199 0.53 -16.91 3.40
N ALA A 200 -0.70 -16.90 2.93
CA ALA A 200 -1.21 -15.83 2.08
C ALA A 200 -2.46 -15.22 2.69
N ALA A 201 -2.59 -13.92 2.51
CA ALA A 201 -3.77 -13.15 2.87
C ALA A 201 -4.13 -12.19 1.74
N LEU A 202 -5.41 -11.93 1.56
CA LEU A 202 -5.87 -10.88 0.67
C LEU A 202 -5.83 -9.54 1.42
N GLY A 203 -5.16 -8.58 0.84
CA GLY A 203 -5.03 -7.23 1.39
C GLY A 203 -5.59 -6.17 0.47
N HIS A 204 -5.80 -4.99 1.03
CA HIS A 204 -6.13 -3.76 0.29
C HIS A 204 -5.32 -2.61 0.89
N GLY A 205 -5.27 -1.48 0.18
CA GLY A 205 -4.67 -0.28 0.72
C GLY A 205 -5.36 0.14 2.02
N ILE A 206 -4.56 0.54 3.01
CA ILE A 206 -5.07 1.00 4.31
C ILE A 206 -5.14 2.52 4.27
N THR A 207 -6.33 3.04 4.53
CA THR A 207 -6.59 4.48 4.57
C THR A 207 -6.69 4.93 6.01
N ASP A 208 -5.98 5.99 6.35
CA ASP A 208 -6.06 6.62 7.66
C ASP A 208 -7.44 7.25 7.86
N VAL A 209 -8.07 6.99 9.01
CA VAL A 209 -9.45 7.40 9.28
C VAL A 209 -9.62 8.90 9.51
N ASP A 210 -8.57 9.60 9.97
CA ASP A 210 -8.62 11.03 10.28
C ASP A 210 -8.30 11.88 9.05
N THR A 211 -7.33 11.44 8.24
CA THR A 211 -6.89 12.19 7.05
C THR A 211 -7.59 11.75 5.77
N GLY A 212 -8.13 10.53 5.74
CA GLY A 212 -8.69 9.91 4.53
C GLY A 212 -7.64 9.53 3.49
N LEU A 213 -6.35 9.63 3.81
CA LEU A 213 -5.26 9.35 2.90
C LEU A 213 -4.78 7.90 3.02
N LEU A 214 -4.27 7.35 1.91
CA LEU A 214 -3.61 6.05 1.91
C LEU A 214 -2.32 6.15 2.72
N ILE A 215 -2.12 5.23 3.68
CA ILE A 215 -0.91 5.19 4.50
C ILE A 215 0.25 4.63 3.67
N GLU A 216 1.37 5.35 3.66
CA GLU A 216 2.62 4.90 3.06
C GLU A 216 3.34 3.99 4.05
N LEU A 217 3.50 2.72 3.68
CA LEU A 217 4.08 1.69 4.55
C LEU A 217 5.53 1.43 4.14
N ASN A 218 6.40 1.34 5.13
CA ASN A 218 7.78 0.91 4.99
C ASN A 218 7.98 -0.53 5.47
N ASN A 219 7.33 -0.89 6.57
CA ASN A 219 7.45 -2.19 7.20
C ASN A 219 6.13 -2.57 7.88
N GLY A 220 6.07 -3.75 8.44
CA GLY A 220 4.93 -4.22 9.21
C GLY A 220 5.08 -5.67 9.60
N GLY A 221 4.15 -6.15 10.40
CA GLY A 221 4.14 -7.53 10.84
C GLY A 221 2.74 -8.02 11.13
N LEU A 222 2.67 -9.33 11.35
CA LEU A 222 1.44 -10.04 11.64
C LEU A 222 1.57 -10.78 12.97
N TYR A 223 0.52 -10.71 13.77
CA TYR A 223 0.37 -11.45 15.00
C TYR A 223 -0.76 -12.47 14.87
N LEU A 224 -0.51 -13.72 15.26
CA LEU A 224 -1.55 -14.74 15.32
C LEU A 224 -2.49 -14.58 16.51
N SER A 225 -2.24 -13.63 17.39
CA SER A 225 -3.05 -13.31 18.56
C SER A 225 -3.56 -11.89 18.50
N LEU A 226 -4.85 -11.70 18.77
CA LEU A 226 -5.48 -10.38 18.87
C LEU A 226 -5.34 -9.74 20.26
N ILE A 227 -4.71 -10.43 21.22
CA ILE A 227 -4.59 -9.95 22.61
C ILE A 227 -3.67 -8.73 22.71
N HIS A 228 -2.78 -8.55 21.76
CA HIS A 228 -1.82 -7.42 21.74
C HIS A 228 -2.31 -6.20 20.98
N ILE A 229 -3.48 -6.27 20.41
CA ILE A 229 -4.18 -5.15 19.77
C ILE A 229 -5.18 -4.57 20.79
#